data_72086ebfc5251556db41a3b57211368f
#
_entry.id   72086ebfc5251556db41a3b57211368f
#
_cell.length_a   1.000
_cell.length_b   1.000
_cell.length_c   1.000
_cell.angle_alpha   90.00
_cell.angle_beta   90.00
_cell.angle_gamma   90.00
#
_symmetry.space_group_name_H-M   'P 1'
#
loop_
_entity.id
_entity.type
_entity.pdbx_description
1 polymer ?
#
loop_
_entity_poly.entity_id
_entity_poly.type
_entity_poly.pdbx_seq_one_letter_code
_entity_poly.pdbx_strand_id
1 'polypeptide(L)' 'MAIRQSIFSIDLEYDEARVFYTGTKNRVQVTAYDGKNINLPWSMLQPFFTPSGVQGRFVIQYTDKGKMLELKRL' A
#
# COMPACT_ATOMS: atom_id res chain seq x y z
N MET A 1 -13.98 -14.29 12.63
CA MET A 1 -13.31 -13.11 12.09
C MET A 1 -13.32 -13.20 10.57
N ALA A 2 -13.87 -12.21 9.91
CA ALA A 2 -13.89 -12.21 8.44
C ALA A 2 -12.62 -11.57 7.91
N ILE A 3 -12.06 -12.17 6.86
CA ILE A 3 -10.93 -11.60 6.14
C ILE A 3 -11.45 -10.99 4.85
N ARG A 4 -11.11 -9.74 4.62
CA ARG A 4 -11.49 -9.00 3.44
C ARG A 4 -10.25 -8.72 2.60
N GLN A 5 -10.46 -8.43 1.33
CA GLN A 5 -9.36 -8.00 0.49
C GLN A 5 -9.83 -6.92 -0.47
N SER A 6 -8.92 -6.05 -0.83
CA SER A 6 -9.16 -4.99 -1.80
C SER A 6 -7.97 -4.89 -2.74
N ILE A 7 -8.24 -4.57 -3.99
CA ILE A 7 -7.21 -4.43 -5.01
C ILE A 7 -7.04 -2.95 -5.32
N PHE A 8 -5.80 -2.52 -5.43
CA PHE A 8 -5.49 -1.13 -5.79
C PHE A 8 -4.28 -1.08 -6.71
N SER A 9 -4.21 0.00 -7.49
CA SER A 9 -3.02 0.34 -8.26
C SER A 9 -2.29 1.47 -7.57
N ILE A 10 -0.97 1.46 -7.64
CA ILE A 10 -0.15 2.54 -7.12
C ILE A 10 0.93 2.87 -8.14
N ASP A 11 1.23 4.15 -8.26
CA ASP A 11 2.31 4.65 -9.11
C ASP A 11 2.97 5.82 -8.37
N LEU A 12 3.94 5.47 -7.53
CA LEU A 12 4.77 6.44 -6.84
C LEU A 12 6.14 6.46 -7.48
N GLU A 13 6.50 7.59 -8.07
CA GLU A 13 7.85 7.76 -8.59
C GLU A 13 8.87 7.76 -7.45
N TYR A 14 10.13 7.53 -7.78
CA TYR A 14 11.19 7.44 -6.78
C TYR A 14 11.19 8.65 -5.85
N ASP A 15 11.10 9.87 -6.39
CA ASP A 15 11.12 11.08 -5.58
C ASP A 15 9.93 11.18 -4.64
N GLU A 16 8.76 10.71 -5.07
CA GLU A 16 7.57 10.68 -4.23
C GLU A 16 7.70 9.63 -3.13
N ALA A 17 8.23 8.44 -3.48
CA ALA A 17 8.40 7.36 -2.53
C ALA A 17 9.48 7.66 -1.50
N ARG A 18 10.46 8.46 -1.87
CA ARG A 18 11.60 8.78 -1.01
C ARG A 18 11.19 9.47 0.29
N VAL A 19 10.13 10.28 0.28
CA VAL A 19 9.66 10.95 1.50
C VAL A 19 9.20 9.94 2.55
N PHE A 20 8.69 8.80 2.10
CA PHE A 20 8.33 7.72 3.02
C PHE A 20 9.57 6.96 3.47
N TYR A 21 10.48 6.69 2.55
CA TYR A 21 11.69 5.94 2.84
C TYR A 21 12.59 6.69 3.84
N THR A 22 12.67 8.00 3.74
CA THR A 22 13.47 8.82 4.67
C THR A 22 12.79 9.06 6.00
N GLY A 23 11.53 8.61 6.17
CA GLY A 23 10.82 8.74 7.42
C GLY A 23 10.05 10.04 7.61
N THR A 24 10.02 10.92 6.61
CA THR A 24 9.24 12.16 6.68
C THR A 24 7.75 11.87 6.75
N LYS A 25 7.30 10.84 6.02
CA LYS A 25 5.94 10.32 6.09
C LYS A 25 6.02 8.80 6.25
N ASN A 26 5.05 8.24 6.95
CA ASN A 26 5.07 6.80 7.21
C ASN A 26 3.78 6.08 6.78
N ARG A 27 2.85 6.80 6.16
CA ARG A 27 1.60 6.20 5.69
C ARG A 27 1.29 6.64 4.28
N VAL A 28 0.80 5.68 3.50
CA VAL A 28 0.42 5.90 2.10
C VAL A 28 -1.08 5.67 1.98
N GLN A 29 -1.79 6.66 1.45
CA GLN A 29 -3.22 6.52 1.20
C GLN A 29 -3.46 6.11 -0.24
N VAL A 30 -4.22 5.04 -0.43
CA VAL A 30 -4.59 4.55 -1.75
C VAL A 30 -6.10 4.39 -1.82
N THR A 31 -6.64 4.44 -3.04
CA THR A 31 -8.05 4.16 -3.28
C THR A 31 -8.16 2.84 -4.03
N ALA A 32 -8.83 1.89 -3.43
CA ALA A 32 -9.04 0.59 -4.05
C ALA A 32 -10.10 0.66 -5.14
N TYR A 33 -10.13 -0.34 -6.00
CA TYR A 33 -11.10 -0.40 -7.10
C TYR A 33 -12.55 -0.47 -6.64
N ASP A 34 -12.77 -0.95 -5.40
CA ASP A 34 -14.11 -0.96 -4.81
C ASP A 34 -14.50 0.39 -4.17
N GLY A 35 -13.66 1.41 -4.33
CA GLY A 35 -13.92 2.75 -3.82
C GLY A 35 -13.45 3.01 -2.39
N LYS A 36 -12.91 2.00 -1.71
CA LYS A 36 -12.41 2.20 -0.36
C LYS A 36 -11.10 2.97 -0.34
N ASN A 37 -10.99 3.91 0.58
CA ASN A 37 -9.72 4.58 0.88
C ASN A 37 -8.99 3.76 1.93
N ILE A 38 -7.77 3.38 1.62
CA ILE A 38 -6.97 2.53 2.48
C ILE A 38 -5.70 3.27 2.86
N ASN A 39 -5.41 3.32 4.14
CA ASN A 39 -4.24 3.98 4.68
C ASN A 39 -3.24 2.92 5.09
N LEU A 40 -2.22 2.71 4.24
CA LEU A 40 -1.23 1.66 4.43
C LEU A 40 0.00 2.19 5.16
N PRO A 41 0.55 1.42 6.13
CA PRO A 41 1.86 1.77 6.65
C PRO A 41 2.91 1.55 5.57
N TRP A 42 3.87 2.47 5.49
CA TRP A 42 4.95 2.37 4.50
C TRP A 42 5.71 1.06 4.60
N SER A 43 5.84 0.50 5.81
CA SER A 43 6.55 -0.76 6.03
C SER A 43 6.00 -1.91 5.17
N MET A 44 4.72 -1.87 4.80
CA MET A 44 4.14 -2.90 3.94
C MET A 44 4.53 -2.71 2.47
N LEU A 45 4.76 -1.48 2.04
CA LEU A 45 5.14 -1.17 0.67
C LEU A 45 6.66 -1.15 0.46
N GLN A 46 7.42 -0.98 1.52
CA GLN A 46 8.87 -0.86 1.45
C GLN A 46 9.54 -2.02 0.69
N PRO A 47 9.13 -3.28 0.86
CA PRO A 47 9.74 -4.38 0.11
C PRO A 47 9.59 -4.27 -1.41
N PHE A 48 8.66 -3.45 -1.88
CA PHE A 48 8.42 -3.24 -3.30
C PHE A 48 9.06 -1.97 -3.84
N PHE A 49 9.79 -1.25 -3.00
CA PHE A 49 10.46 -0.01 -3.38
C PHE A 49 11.67 -0.34 -4.27
N THR A 50 11.71 0.29 -5.45
CA THR A 50 12.78 0.11 -6.44
C THR A 50 13.33 1.48 -6.84
N PRO A 51 14.41 1.52 -7.63
CA PRO A 51 14.90 2.81 -8.16
C PRO A 51 13.87 3.57 -9.00
N SER A 52 12.83 2.89 -9.47
CA SER A 52 11.70 3.54 -10.17
C SER A 52 10.59 3.97 -9.22
N GLY A 53 10.71 3.67 -7.91
CA GLY A 53 9.67 3.93 -6.93
C GLY A 53 8.85 2.68 -6.64
N VAL A 54 7.54 2.83 -6.51
CA VAL A 54 6.61 1.72 -6.27
C VAL A 54 5.50 1.79 -7.30
N GLN A 55 5.45 0.81 -8.19
CA GLN A 55 4.42 0.73 -9.22
C GLN A 55 3.82 -0.66 -9.27
N GLY A 56 2.55 -0.72 -9.64
CA GLY A 56 1.87 -1.97 -9.91
C GLY A 56 0.51 -2.07 -9.26
N ARG A 57 -0.07 -3.26 -9.40
CA ARG A 57 -1.33 -3.60 -8.75
C ARG A 57 -1.06 -4.55 -7.61
N PHE A 58 -1.77 -4.32 -6.52
CA PHE A 58 -1.59 -5.06 -5.28
C PHE A 58 -2.94 -5.47 -4.73
N VAL A 59 -2.94 -6.57 -3.98
CA VAL A 59 -4.08 -6.94 -3.16
C VAL A 59 -3.68 -6.85 -1.70
N ILE A 60 -4.49 -6.15 -0.92
CA ILE A 60 -4.30 -6.04 0.53
C ILE A 60 -5.37 -6.88 1.23
N GLN A 61 -4.93 -7.72 2.16
CA GLN A 61 -5.82 -8.48 3.02
C GLN A 61 -5.89 -7.83 4.39
N TYR A 62 -7.09 -7.72 4.91
CA TYR A 62 -7.33 -7.08 6.20
C TYR A 62 -8.54 -7.70 6.87
N THR A 63 -8.66 -7.49 8.17
CA THR A 63 -9.81 -7.98 8.92
C THR A 63 -10.98 -6.99 8.78
N ASP A 64 -12.18 -7.45 9.13
CA ASP A 64 -13.36 -6.60 9.16
C ASP A 64 -13.23 -5.44 10.16
N LYS A 65 -12.26 -5.50 11.05
CA LYS A 65 -11.95 -4.42 11.99
C LYS A 65 -10.84 -3.49 11.49
N GLY A 66 -10.35 -3.73 10.29
CA GLY A 66 -9.36 -2.86 9.66
C GLY A 66 -7.91 -3.20 9.95
N LYS A 67 -7.63 -4.34 10.58
CA LYS A 67 -6.25 -4.76 10.80
C LYS A 67 -5.65 -5.29 9.50
N MET A 68 -4.54 -4.69 9.08
CA MET A 68 -3.84 -5.13 7.87
C MET A 68 -3.10 -6.43 8.13
N LEU A 69 -3.25 -7.40 7.24
CA LEU A 69 -2.67 -8.72 7.38
C LEU A 69 -1.54 -8.96 6.40
N GLU A 70 -1.77 -8.74 5.13
CA GLU A 70 -0.79 -9.07 4.09
C GLU A 70 -1.02 -8.23 2.85
N LEU A 71 0.08 -7.85 2.21
CA LEU A 71 0.06 -7.16 0.92
C LEU A 71 0.80 -8.03 -0.09
N LYS A 72 0.14 -8.32 -1.20
CA LYS A 72 0.73 -9.10 -2.29
C LYS A 72 0.68 -8.32 -3.58
N ARG A 73 1.72 -8.47 -4.38
CA ARG A 73 1.74 -7.93 -5.73
C ARG A 73 1.01 -8.87 -6.68
N LEU A 74 0.16 -8.30 -7.53
CA LEU A 74 -0.54 -9.05 -8.57
C LEU A 74 0.28 -9.15 -9.85
#